data_3dcd16fcff6414507a221be0214466d2
#
_entry.id   3dcd16fcff6414507a221be0214466d2
#
_cell.length_a   1.000
_cell.length_b   1.000
_cell.length_c   1.000
_cell.angle_alpha   90.00
_cell.angle_beta   90.00
_cell.angle_gamma   90.00
#
_symmetry.space_group_name_H-M   'P 1'
#
loop_
_entity.id
_entity.type
_entity.pdbx_description
1 polymer ?
#
loop_
_entity_poly.entity_id
_entity_poly.type
_entity_poly.pdbx_seq_one_letter_code
_entity_poly.pdbx_strand_id
1 'polypeptide(L)'
;MEMLHVLGKLARGLSVVVIITTAIVLFPTSTKSDYENRPQYSKKDLRRAITFYAKHYRLESALLRAVIKTESDFRQHVVSHKGAVGLMQLTPDTAATLRIADIYDPIQNIRGGAKQLRRLLNLYQGDLRLTLAAYNAGIHRVKGQKVPRIRETRRYIRKVLRYYHAFKVPAYPSRSADPPSSGPMRRVRDQGNIR
;
A
#
# COMPACT_ATOMS: atom_id res chain seq x y z
N MET A 1 -7.58 -76.72 20.29
CA MET A 1 -8.31 -75.46 20.43
C MET A 1 -7.52 -74.39 21.16
N GLU A 2 -6.18 -74.49 21.25
CA GLU A 2 -5.34 -73.49 21.97
C GLU A 2 -4.49 -72.58 21.03
N MET A 3 -4.49 -72.85 19.73
CA MET A 3 -3.64 -72.08 18.83
C MET A 3 -4.25 -70.77 18.30
N LEU A 4 -5.55 -70.57 18.51
CA LEU A 4 -6.23 -69.33 18.11
C LEU A 4 -6.18 -68.24 19.19
N HIS A 5 -5.79 -68.57 20.42
CA HIS A 5 -5.76 -67.58 21.52
C HIS A 5 -4.45 -66.79 21.62
N VAL A 6 -3.40 -67.27 20.96
CA VAL A 6 -2.05 -66.61 20.96
C VAL A 6 -1.95 -65.53 19.93
N LEU A 7 -2.66 -65.64 18.77
CA LEU A 7 -2.65 -64.65 17.71
C LEU A 7 -3.44 -63.37 18.03
N GLY A 8 -4.34 -63.40 19.03
CA GLY A 8 -5.12 -62.24 19.44
C GLY A 8 -4.41 -61.25 20.38
N LYS A 9 -3.27 -61.59 20.92
CA LYS A 9 -2.49 -60.73 21.86
C LYS A 9 -1.33 -60.01 21.28
N LEU A 10 -0.94 -60.33 20.01
CA LEU A 10 0.16 -59.65 19.34
C LEU A 10 -0.26 -58.44 18.49
N ALA A 11 -1.56 -58.19 18.35
CA ALA A 11 -2.10 -57.06 17.57
C ALA A 11 -2.36 -55.77 18.38
N ARG A 12 -1.95 -55.72 19.66
CA ARG A 12 -2.17 -54.54 20.54
C ARG A 12 -0.92 -53.71 20.85
N GLY A 13 0.12 -53.82 20.06
CA GLY A 13 1.41 -53.17 20.31
C GLY A 13 2.01 -52.33 19.21
N LEU A 14 1.32 -52.16 18.06
CA LEU A 14 1.79 -51.23 17.08
C LEU A 14 1.23 -49.83 17.39
N SER A 15 1.93 -49.13 18.28
CA SER A 15 1.86 -47.67 18.32
C SER A 15 2.27 -47.16 16.95
N VAL A 16 1.29 -46.76 16.14
CA VAL A 16 1.55 -45.95 14.97
C VAL A 16 2.09 -44.63 15.48
N VAL A 17 3.41 -44.52 15.58
CA VAL A 17 4.09 -43.25 15.72
C VAL A 17 3.87 -42.54 14.41
N VAL A 18 2.79 -41.77 14.31
CA VAL A 18 2.61 -40.79 13.26
C VAL A 18 3.69 -39.74 13.48
N ILE A 19 4.83 -39.90 12.82
CA ILE A 19 5.81 -38.84 12.71
C ILE A 19 5.16 -37.77 11.86
N ILE A 20 4.47 -36.83 12.52
CA ILE A 20 4.10 -35.56 11.90
C ILE A 20 5.43 -34.84 11.67
N THR A 21 6.06 -35.08 10.52
CA THR A 21 7.08 -34.20 10.00
C THR A 21 6.39 -32.89 9.69
N THR A 22 6.30 -32.02 10.70
CA THR A 22 6.04 -30.61 10.47
C THR A 22 7.18 -30.13 9.61
N ALA A 23 6.95 -30.07 8.30
CA ALA A 23 7.80 -29.31 7.41
C ALA A 23 7.74 -27.87 7.93
N ILE A 24 8.69 -27.52 8.79
CA ILE A 24 8.99 -26.13 9.10
C ILE A 24 9.46 -25.58 7.76
N VAL A 25 8.53 -24.97 7.03
CA VAL A 25 8.89 -24.14 5.89
C VAL A 25 9.70 -23.01 6.53
N LEU A 26 11.01 -23.18 6.52
CA LEU A 26 11.96 -22.14 6.85
C LEU A 26 11.78 -21.06 5.77
N PHE A 27 10.82 -20.17 6.02
CA PHE A 27 10.87 -18.89 5.34
C PHE A 27 12.21 -18.27 5.73
N PRO A 28 13.07 -17.92 4.77
CA PRO A 28 14.31 -17.25 5.10
C PRO A 28 13.92 -16.03 5.95
N THR A 29 14.36 -16.03 7.19
CA THR A 29 14.20 -14.86 8.07
C THR A 29 15.13 -13.79 7.54
N SER A 30 14.68 -13.10 6.47
CA SER A 30 15.42 -11.96 5.95
C SER A 30 15.59 -10.97 7.08
N THR A 31 16.82 -10.68 7.44
CA THR A 31 17.14 -9.74 8.48
C THR A 31 16.75 -8.33 8.02
N LYS A 32 16.60 -7.40 8.94
CA LYS A 32 16.36 -5.99 8.59
C LYS A 32 17.45 -5.45 7.67
N SER A 33 18.70 -5.89 7.87
CA SER A 33 19.86 -5.54 7.04
C SER A 33 19.71 -6.02 5.60
N ASP A 34 19.24 -7.26 5.39
CA ASP A 34 19.04 -7.81 4.03
C ASP A 34 17.96 -7.02 3.27
N TYR A 35 17.00 -6.50 4.00
CA TYR A 35 15.93 -5.71 3.41
C TYR A 35 16.38 -4.30 3.01
N GLU A 36 17.18 -3.66 3.83
CA GLU A 36 17.72 -2.31 3.58
C GLU A 36 18.70 -2.29 2.40
N ASN A 37 19.38 -3.40 2.12
CA ASN A 37 20.34 -3.57 1.02
C ASN A 37 19.70 -4.00 -0.31
N ARG A 38 18.39 -4.20 -0.40
CA ARG A 38 17.73 -4.58 -1.65
C ARG A 38 17.78 -3.44 -2.68
N PRO A 39 17.87 -3.76 -3.99
CA PRO A 39 17.84 -2.78 -5.06
C PRO A 39 16.57 -1.91 -4.98
N GLN A 40 16.73 -0.62 -5.12
CA GLN A 40 15.60 0.31 -5.17
C GLN A 40 15.09 0.46 -6.60
N TYR A 41 13.78 0.46 -6.76
CA TYR A 41 13.14 0.84 -8.01
C TYR A 41 13.24 2.35 -8.25
N SER A 42 13.40 2.74 -9.51
CA SER A 42 13.40 4.17 -9.86
C SER A 42 12.05 4.83 -9.57
N LYS A 43 12.04 6.14 -9.38
CA LYS A 43 10.80 6.91 -9.22
C LYS A 43 9.84 6.71 -10.41
N LYS A 44 10.40 6.47 -11.61
CA LYS A 44 9.63 6.22 -12.84
C LYS A 44 8.91 4.87 -12.76
N ASP A 45 9.61 3.83 -12.29
CA ASP A 45 9.03 2.48 -12.19
C ASP A 45 7.96 2.42 -11.11
N LEU A 46 8.20 3.06 -9.96
CA LEU A 46 7.18 3.18 -8.92
C LEU A 46 5.92 3.91 -9.43
N ARG A 47 6.08 5.01 -10.18
CA ARG A 47 4.94 5.71 -10.77
C ARG A 47 4.17 4.82 -11.75
N ARG A 48 4.88 4.05 -12.59
CA ARG A 48 4.27 3.08 -13.51
C ARG A 48 3.47 2.02 -12.75
N ALA A 49 4.07 1.42 -11.72
CA ALA A 49 3.40 0.42 -10.89
C ALA A 49 2.15 0.99 -10.20
N ILE A 50 2.25 2.18 -9.59
CA ILE A 50 1.11 2.85 -8.95
C ILE A 50 -0.02 3.08 -9.96
N THR A 51 0.29 3.60 -11.16
CA THR A 51 -0.73 3.85 -12.19
C THR A 51 -1.35 2.55 -12.69
N PHE A 52 -0.52 1.52 -12.92
CA PHE A 52 -0.98 0.20 -13.35
C PHE A 52 -1.92 -0.44 -12.33
N TYR A 53 -1.52 -0.53 -11.05
CA TYR A 53 -2.34 -1.17 -10.03
C TYR A 53 -3.55 -0.34 -9.61
N ALA A 54 -3.47 0.98 -9.68
CA ALA A 54 -4.65 1.83 -9.52
C ALA A 54 -5.71 1.48 -10.58
N LYS A 55 -5.33 1.45 -11.86
CA LYS A 55 -6.23 1.05 -12.95
C LYS A 55 -6.74 -0.38 -12.78
N HIS A 56 -5.85 -1.34 -12.50
CA HIS A 56 -6.18 -2.76 -12.34
C HIS A 56 -7.22 -2.99 -11.23
N TYR A 57 -7.08 -2.32 -10.10
CA TYR A 57 -8.00 -2.42 -8.98
C TYR A 57 -9.10 -1.35 -8.99
N ARG A 58 -9.29 -0.62 -10.09
CA ARG A 58 -10.31 0.45 -10.23
C ARG A 58 -10.26 1.46 -9.08
N LEU A 59 -9.04 1.89 -8.74
CA LEU A 59 -8.76 2.95 -7.77
C LEU A 59 -8.34 4.22 -8.48
N GLU A 60 -8.59 5.37 -7.85
CA GLU A 60 -7.94 6.59 -8.30
C GLU A 60 -6.45 6.56 -7.97
N SER A 61 -5.59 6.83 -8.95
CA SER A 61 -4.14 6.88 -8.74
C SER A 61 -3.75 7.89 -7.64
N ALA A 62 -4.49 8.99 -7.54
CA ALA A 62 -4.32 9.99 -6.49
C ALA A 62 -4.53 9.39 -5.08
N LEU A 63 -5.53 8.53 -4.90
CA LEU A 63 -5.78 7.84 -3.63
C LEU A 63 -4.63 6.89 -3.27
N LEU A 64 -4.21 6.06 -4.21
CA LEU A 64 -3.12 5.11 -3.98
C LEU A 64 -1.82 5.84 -3.62
N ARG A 65 -1.50 6.93 -4.32
CA ARG A 65 -0.36 7.81 -4.00
C ARG A 65 -0.47 8.45 -2.62
N ALA A 66 -1.67 8.89 -2.23
CA ALA A 66 -1.91 9.51 -0.92
C ALA A 66 -1.70 8.53 0.23
N VAL A 67 -2.14 7.28 0.07
CA VAL A 67 -1.88 6.22 1.05
C VAL A 67 -0.39 5.95 1.14
N ILE A 68 0.32 5.71 0.03
CA ILE A 68 1.77 5.50 0.01
C ILE A 68 2.53 6.67 0.67
N LYS A 69 2.16 7.92 0.35
CA LYS A 69 2.75 9.11 0.97
C LYS A 69 2.53 9.15 2.48
N THR A 70 1.39 8.68 2.94
CA THR A 70 1.04 8.66 4.37
C THR A 70 1.75 7.56 5.12
N GLU A 71 1.85 6.36 4.52
CA GLU A 71 2.42 5.16 5.12
C GLU A 71 3.95 5.20 5.20
N SER A 72 4.60 5.55 4.12
CA SER A 72 6.05 5.43 3.99
C SER A 72 6.76 6.69 3.53
N ASP A 73 6.05 7.72 3.10
CA ASP A 73 6.64 8.85 2.39
C ASP A 73 7.41 8.43 1.13
N PHE A 74 6.89 7.43 0.41
CA PHE A 74 7.53 6.76 -0.74
C PHE A 74 8.86 6.07 -0.44
N ARG A 75 9.22 5.87 0.82
CA ARG A 75 10.42 5.09 1.20
C ARG A 75 10.11 3.61 1.00
N GLN A 76 10.91 2.95 0.13
CA GLN A 76 10.64 1.59 -0.32
C GLN A 76 10.87 0.54 0.77
N HIS A 77 11.89 0.76 1.59
CA HIS A 77 12.41 -0.22 2.56
C HIS A 77 12.18 0.21 4.01
N VAL A 78 10.91 0.52 4.35
CA VAL A 78 10.52 0.90 5.71
C VAL A 78 9.87 -0.29 6.40
N VAL A 79 10.34 -0.60 7.61
CA VAL A 79 9.69 -1.54 8.52
C VAL A 79 9.29 -0.78 9.77
N SER A 80 8.02 -0.84 10.15
CA SER A 80 7.53 -0.22 11.37
C SER A 80 7.85 -1.07 12.60
N HIS A 81 7.74 -0.49 13.80
CA HIS A 81 7.87 -1.22 15.07
C HIS A 81 6.84 -2.35 15.24
N LYS A 82 5.73 -2.29 14.50
CA LYS A 82 4.67 -3.32 14.49
C LYS A 82 4.86 -4.35 13.36
N GLY A 83 6.01 -4.35 12.68
CA GLY A 83 6.31 -5.28 11.59
C GLY A 83 5.57 -4.98 10.28
N ALA A 84 4.98 -3.81 10.11
CA ALA A 84 4.42 -3.40 8.82
C ALA A 84 5.55 -2.98 7.87
N VAL A 85 5.44 -3.39 6.60
CA VAL A 85 6.55 -3.36 5.63
C VAL A 85 6.21 -2.53 4.40
N GLY A 86 7.18 -1.77 3.93
CA GLY A 86 7.26 -1.21 2.59
C GLY A 86 6.39 0.02 2.35
N LEU A 87 6.21 0.31 1.06
CA LEU A 87 5.54 1.52 0.58
C LEU A 87 4.13 1.70 1.12
N MET A 88 3.39 0.61 1.30
CA MET A 88 2.00 0.62 1.77
C MET A 88 1.83 0.03 3.17
N GLN A 89 2.94 -0.20 3.90
CA GLN A 89 2.95 -0.67 5.28
C GLN A 89 2.02 -1.88 5.50
N LEU A 90 2.22 -2.92 4.70
CA LEU A 90 1.47 -4.16 4.86
C LEU A 90 2.03 -4.97 6.02
N THR A 91 1.15 -5.55 6.83
CA THR A 91 1.57 -6.56 7.82
C THR A 91 1.71 -7.93 7.17
N PRO A 92 2.53 -8.85 7.73
CA PRO A 92 2.65 -10.22 7.22
C PRO A 92 1.31 -10.94 7.09
N ASP A 93 0.41 -10.81 8.08
CA ASP A 93 -0.93 -11.41 8.05
C ASP A 93 -1.77 -10.89 6.88
N THR A 94 -1.68 -9.57 6.63
CA THR A 94 -2.38 -8.95 5.50
C THR A 94 -1.79 -9.47 4.18
N ALA A 95 -0.47 -9.56 4.07
CA ALA A 95 0.20 -10.06 2.88
C ALA A 95 -0.18 -11.53 2.58
N ALA A 96 -0.20 -12.37 3.61
CA ALA A 96 -0.64 -13.76 3.50
C ALA A 96 -2.09 -13.87 3.01
N THR A 97 -3.02 -13.10 3.63
CA THR A 97 -4.43 -13.04 3.22
C THR A 97 -4.60 -12.61 1.76
N LEU A 98 -3.73 -11.72 1.29
CA LEU A 98 -3.77 -11.17 -0.07
C LEU A 98 -2.98 -12.02 -1.08
N ARG A 99 -2.30 -13.08 -0.63
CA ARG A 99 -1.42 -13.93 -1.43
C ARG A 99 -0.30 -13.13 -2.10
N ILE A 100 0.40 -12.32 -1.31
CA ILE A 100 1.59 -11.60 -1.73
C ILE A 100 2.80 -12.47 -1.42
N ALA A 101 3.55 -12.85 -2.45
CA ALA A 101 4.67 -13.77 -2.31
C ALA A 101 5.87 -13.12 -1.59
N ASP A 102 6.17 -11.87 -1.93
CA ASP A 102 7.23 -11.09 -1.29
C ASP A 102 6.70 -9.71 -0.87
N ILE A 103 6.46 -9.55 0.44
CA ILE A 103 6.01 -8.29 1.04
C ILE A 103 7.09 -7.20 0.97
N TYR A 104 8.35 -7.61 0.84
CA TYR A 104 9.52 -6.74 0.79
C TYR A 104 9.81 -6.21 -0.62
N ASP A 105 9.24 -6.82 -1.67
CA ASP A 105 9.32 -6.28 -3.02
C ASP A 105 8.38 -5.07 -3.15
N PRO A 106 8.91 -3.86 -3.48
CA PRO A 106 8.11 -2.65 -3.56
C PRO A 106 6.93 -2.74 -4.53
N ILE A 107 7.08 -3.45 -5.64
CA ILE A 107 6.02 -3.58 -6.66
C ILE A 107 4.92 -4.52 -6.15
N GLN A 108 5.27 -5.63 -5.52
CA GLN A 108 4.30 -6.53 -4.91
C GLN A 108 3.62 -5.88 -3.70
N ASN A 109 4.33 -5.05 -2.94
CA ASN A 109 3.80 -4.28 -1.83
C ASN A 109 2.73 -3.28 -2.32
N ILE A 110 2.98 -2.53 -3.41
CA ILE A 110 1.98 -1.67 -4.05
C ILE A 110 0.77 -2.48 -4.52
N ARG A 111 0.99 -3.63 -5.17
CA ARG A 111 -0.08 -4.54 -5.61
C ARG A 111 -0.95 -4.97 -4.42
N GLY A 112 -0.34 -5.41 -3.34
CA GLY A 112 -1.02 -5.86 -2.14
C GLY A 112 -1.85 -4.76 -1.49
N GLY A 113 -1.26 -3.59 -1.30
CA GLY A 113 -1.97 -2.44 -0.71
C GLY A 113 -3.12 -1.94 -1.58
N ALA A 114 -2.95 -1.91 -2.90
CA ALA A 114 -4.03 -1.56 -3.82
C ALA A 114 -5.18 -2.58 -3.76
N LYS A 115 -4.86 -3.88 -3.72
CA LYS A 115 -5.85 -4.97 -3.54
C LYS A 115 -6.61 -4.81 -2.22
N GLN A 116 -5.90 -4.51 -1.11
CA GLN A 116 -6.52 -4.27 0.19
C GLN A 116 -7.44 -3.05 0.18
N LEU A 117 -7.00 -1.93 -0.39
CA LEU A 117 -7.85 -0.73 -0.52
C LEU A 117 -9.13 -1.02 -1.28
N ARG A 118 -9.05 -1.74 -2.41
CA ARG A 118 -10.23 -2.13 -3.18
C ARG A 118 -11.17 -3.02 -2.37
N ARG A 119 -10.62 -4.03 -1.69
CA ARG A 119 -11.41 -4.91 -0.81
C ARG A 119 -12.17 -4.12 0.24
N LEU A 120 -11.51 -3.17 0.89
CA LEU A 120 -12.13 -2.33 1.92
C LEU A 120 -13.15 -1.34 1.35
N LEU A 121 -12.87 -0.74 0.18
CA LEU A 121 -13.86 0.11 -0.52
C LEU A 121 -15.13 -0.67 -0.87
N ASN A 122 -15.00 -1.91 -1.30
CA ASN A 122 -16.16 -2.77 -1.57
C ASN A 122 -16.91 -3.10 -0.27
N LEU A 123 -16.19 -3.44 0.81
CA LEU A 123 -16.77 -3.74 2.11
C LEU A 123 -17.59 -2.57 2.68
N TYR A 124 -17.09 -1.35 2.50
CA TYR A 124 -17.73 -0.13 3.00
C TYR A 124 -18.48 0.66 1.92
N GLN A 125 -18.89 -0.02 0.82
CA GLN A 125 -19.75 0.56 -0.24
C GLN A 125 -19.23 1.90 -0.79
N GLY A 126 -17.92 2.06 -0.85
CA GLY A 126 -17.27 3.26 -1.35
C GLY A 126 -17.02 4.35 -0.29
N ASP A 127 -17.46 4.17 0.96
CA ASP A 127 -17.12 5.13 2.02
C ASP A 127 -15.61 5.15 2.26
N LEU A 128 -14.99 6.23 1.79
CA LEU A 128 -13.55 6.41 1.87
C LEU A 128 -13.06 6.57 3.32
N ARG A 129 -13.84 7.20 4.19
CA ARG A 129 -13.44 7.42 5.59
C ARG A 129 -13.42 6.12 6.38
N LEU A 130 -14.42 5.27 6.20
CA LEU A 130 -14.49 3.93 6.79
C LEU A 130 -13.41 3.02 6.22
N THR A 131 -13.19 3.08 4.90
CA THR A 131 -12.11 2.37 4.22
C THR A 131 -10.74 2.69 4.83
N LEU A 132 -10.42 3.97 4.96
CA LEU A 132 -9.16 4.42 5.53
C LEU A 132 -9.05 4.10 7.03
N ALA A 133 -10.17 4.15 7.76
CA ALA A 133 -10.21 3.70 9.15
C ALA A 133 -9.85 2.23 9.29
N ALA A 134 -10.46 1.39 8.45
CA ALA A 134 -10.20 -0.05 8.45
C ALA A 134 -8.81 -0.41 7.94
N TYR A 135 -8.28 0.35 6.98
CA TYR A 135 -6.93 0.17 6.48
C TYR A 135 -5.89 0.37 7.60
N ASN A 136 -6.03 1.46 8.37
CA ASN A 136 -5.10 1.82 9.44
C ASN A 136 -5.31 1.03 10.75
N ALA A 137 -6.58 0.87 11.18
CA ALA A 137 -6.88 0.28 12.49
C ALA A 137 -7.31 -1.19 12.43
N GLY A 138 -7.55 -1.74 11.24
CA GLY A 138 -8.15 -3.04 11.03
C GLY A 138 -9.68 -3.02 11.02
N ILE A 139 -10.27 -3.97 10.29
CA ILE A 139 -11.74 -4.07 10.10
C ILE A 139 -12.50 -4.24 11.42
N HIS A 140 -11.92 -4.97 12.38
CA HIS A 140 -12.55 -5.26 13.68
C HIS A 140 -12.73 -4.01 14.57
N ARG A 141 -12.01 -2.93 14.26
CA ARG A 141 -12.12 -1.65 14.97
C ARG A 141 -13.22 -0.74 14.41
N VAL A 142 -13.69 -1.01 13.18
CA VAL A 142 -14.77 -0.27 12.53
C VAL A 142 -16.09 -0.95 12.82
N LYS A 143 -16.71 -0.59 13.94
CA LYS A 143 -17.99 -1.16 14.41
C LYS A 143 -19.15 -0.24 14.05
N GLY A 144 -20.29 -0.82 13.65
CA GLY A 144 -21.52 -0.08 13.38
C GLY A 144 -21.36 1.02 12.33
N GLN A 145 -20.52 0.77 11.31
CA GLN A 145 -20.26 1.73 10.22
C GLN A 145 -19.80 3.11 10.73
N LYS A 146 -19.00 3.13 11.80
CA LYS A 146 -18.50 4.39 12.39
C LYS A 146 -16.97 4.39 12.45
N VAL A 147 -16.38 5.56 12.13
CA VAL A 147 -14.94 5.77 12.31
C VAL A 147 -14.61 5.67 13.81
N PRO A 148 -13.67 4.79 14.20
CA PRO A 148 -13.36 4.58 15.61
C PRO A 148 -12.81 5.85 16.27
N ARG A 149 -13.05 6.00 17.58
CA ARG A 149 -12.54 7.13 18.37
C ARG A 149 -11.05 7.03 18.69
N ILE A 150 -10.25 6.42 17.80
CA ILE A 150 -8.81 6.26 17.92
C ILE A 150 -8.13 7.51 17.34
N ARG A 151 -7.37 8.23 18.16
CA ARG A 151 -6.70 9.49 17.78
C ARG A 151 -5.76 9.30 16.58
N GLU A 152 -5.00 8.22 16.58
CA GLU A 152 -4.08 7.85 15.49
C GLU A 152 -4.83 7.68 14.17
N THR A 153 -5.89 6.86 14.16
CA THR A 153 -6.70 6.57 12.98
C THR A 153 -7.37 7.83 12.41
N ARG A 154 -7.89 8.71 13.28
CA ARG A 154 -8.48 9.98 12.84
C ARG A 154 -7.44 10.91 12.22
N ARG A 155 -6.20 10.95 12.76
CA ARG A 155 -5.08 11.68 12.19
C ARG A 155 -4.69 11.11 10.84
N TYR A 156 -4.61 9.79 10.73
CA TYR A 156 -4.32 9.07 9.50
C TYR A 156 -5.31 9.44 8.39
N ILE A 157 -6.61 9.32 8.65
CA ILE A 157 -7.67 9.67 7.69
C ILE A 157 -7.50 11.12 7.18
N ARG A 158 -7.32 12.08 8.09
CA ARG A 158 -7.11 13.48 7.69
C ARG A 158 -5.87 13.66 6.82
N LYS A 159 -4.78 12.97 7.14
CA LYS A 159 -3.51 13.05 6.40
C LYS A 159 -3.66 12.48 4.99
N VAL A 160 -4.29 11.30 4.85
CA VAL A 160 -4.55 10.69 3.53
C VAL A 160 -5.47 11.57 2.70
N LEU A 161 -6.58 12.05 3.24
CA LEU A 161 -7.53 12.89 2.51
C LEU A 161 -6.87 14.18 2.03
N ARG A 162 -6.03 14.82 2.84
CA ARG A 162 -5.28 16.02 2.43
C ARG A 162 -4.37 15.73 1.23
N TYR A 163 -3.60 14.64 1.26
CA TYR A 163 -2.75 14.27 0.12
C TYR A 163 -3.57 13.84 -1.09
N TYR A 164 -4.68 13.15 -0.88
CA TYR A 164 -5.56 12.73 -1.96
C TYR A 164 -6.09 13.94 -2.74
N HIS A 165 -6.60 14.96 -2.06
CA HIS A 165 -7.03 16.20 -2.70
C HIS A 165 -5.87 16.90 -3.41
N ALA A 166 -4.71 17.01 -2.79
CA ALA A 166 -3.53 17.62 -3.41
C ALA A 166 -3.07 16.89 -4.67
N PHE A 167 -3.18 15.55 -4.71
CA PHE A 167 -2.78 14.77 -5.87
C PHE A 167 -3.84 14.69 -6.97
N LYS A 168 -5.09 15.07 -6.69
CA LYS A 168 -6.14 15.22 -7.71
C LYS A 168 -5.99 16.48 -8.55
N VAL A 169 -5.49 17.55 -7.94
CA VAL A 169 -5.24 18.78 -8.67
C VAL A 169 -4.06 18.53 -9.60
N PRO A 170 -4.20 18.69 -10.93
CA PRO A 170 -3.05 18.69 -11.82
C PRO A 170 -2.06 19.74 -11.29
N ALA A 171 -0.77 19.38 -11.21
CA ALA A 171 0.24 20.39 -10.98
C ALA A 171 0.04 21.44 -12.07
N TYR A 172 -0.39 22.65 -11.68
CA TYR A 172 -0.46 23.78 -12.60
C TYR A 172 0.94 23.87 -13.23
N PRO A 173 1.08 23.82 -14.56
CA PRO A 173 2.38 23.99 -15.18
C PRO A 173 2.96 25.26 -14.56
N SER A 174 4.10 25.13 -13.89
CA SER A 174 4.83 26.30 -13.44
C SER A 174 4.89 27.23 -14.63
N ARG A 175 4.17 28.38 -14.57
CA ARG A 175 4.37 29.45 -15.50
C ARG A 175 5.88 29.68 -15.50
N SER A 176 6.53 29.31 -16.60
CA SER A 176 7.81 29.90 -16.92
C SER A 176 7.53 31.39 -16.85
N ALA A 177 8.05 32.02 -15.82
CA ALA A 177 7.98 33.45 -15.63
C ALA A 177 8.98 34.07 -16.62
N ASP A 178 8.58 34.13 -17.86
CA ASP A 178 9.08 35.15 -18.77
C ASP A 178 7.97 36.18 -18.91
N PRO A 179 8.13 37.36 -18.29
CA PRO A 179 7.25 38.48 -18.60
C PRO A 179 7.37 38.75 -20.08
N PRO A 180 6.25 39.07 -20.80
CA PRO A 180 6.34 39.46 -22.18
C PRO A 180 7.31 40.63 -22.29
N SER A 181 8.37 40.43 -23.06
CA SER A 181 9.34 41.48 -23.37
C SER A 181 8.56 42.71 -23.84
N SER A 182 8.58 43.74 -23.03
CA SER A 182 8.10 45.08 -23.42
C SER A 182 8.99 45.56 -24.56
N GLY A 183 8.56 45.29 -25.78
CA GLY A 183 9.11 45.91 -26.96
C GLY A 183 8.95 47.43 -26.85
N PRO A 184 9.90 48.23 -27.31
CA PRO A 184 9.87 49.68 -27.14
C PRO A 184 8.65 50.30 -27.84
N MET A 185 7.85 51.03 -27.04
CA MET A 185 6.79 51.89 -27.59
C MET A 185 7.40 52.85 -28.62
N ARG A 186 7.08 52.64 -29.87
CA ARG A 186 7.33 53.63 -30.93
C ARG A 186 6.47 54.86 -30.62
N ARG A 187 7.14 55.95 -30.20
CA ARG A 187 6.51 57.30 -30.19
C ARG A 187 6.11 57.63 -31.62
N VAL A 188 4.83 57.75 -31.89
CA VAL A 188 4.30 58.41 -33.09
C VAL A 188 4.63 59.89 -32.91
N ARG A 189 5.54 60.41 -33.75
CA ARG A 189 5.76 61.85 -33.88
C ARG A 189 4.55 62.45 -34.58
N ASP A 190 3.86 63.26 -33.83
CA ASP A 190 2.85 64.17 -34.35
C ASP A 190 3.56 65.23 -35.20
N GLN A 191 3.43 65.12 -36.51
CA GLN A 191 3.84 66.19 -37.42
C GLN A 191 2.60 67.04 -37.65
N GLY A 192 2.55 68.12 -36.85
CA GLY A 192 1.67 69.23 -37.19
C GLY A 192 2.04 69.77 -38.55
N ASN A 193 1.09 69.93 -39.41
CA ASN A 193 1.21 70.83 -40.57
C ASN A 193 0.08 71.85 -40.51
N ILE A 194 0.52 73.03 -40.27
CA ILE A 194 -0.25 74.29 -40.37
C ILE A 194 -0.28 74.68 -41.86
N ARG A 195 -1.46 74.79 -42.46
CA ARG A 195 -1.85 75.85 -43.38
C ARG A 195 -3.33 75.73 -43.67
#